data_fdaa358dbcb485112a1eb36dfcd55312
#
_entry.id   fdaa358dbcb485112a1eb36dfcd55312
#
_cell.length_a   1.000
_cell.length_b   1.000
_cell.length_c   1.000
_cell.angle_alpha   90.00
_cell.angle_beta   90.00
_cell.angle_gamma   90.00
#
_symmetry.space_group_name_H-M   'P 1'
#
loop_
_entity.id
_entity.type
_entity.pdbx_description
1 polymer ?
#
loop_
_entity_poly.entity_id
_entity_poly.type
_entity_poly.pdbx_seq_one_letter_code
_entity_poly.pdbx_strand_id
1 'polypeptide(L)'
;MWQKINNFVQKHTIISVFLLLVIFLLLTMVTGLLFITGDIVEEAIGMQILIVSQFALSLICIFLMKKLQVLDEDDFKFINIGKGFLLSWVMLLLAAVQFISGLLSPPEGGFLTPTPLYLVTVILYPFIASGLFEEVLFRGLVLKMLLKKTGDTKKGIISAFVISAALFGVAHSVNLLWEHPLAVFSTIVFATGGGFFLGAIYLRTKTLFAPILLHGLFNLSGMIWWAFTPDGPTTTSPTTLADFLVTFLIAVLPLAIASYVLLRKVEPKEIAEK
;
A
#
# COMPACT_ATOMS: atom_id res chain seq x y z
N MET A 1 26.45 18.49 0.85
CA MET A 1 25.98 17.34 1.65
C MET A 1 25.10 16.41 0.83
N TRP A 2 23.97 16.86 0.29
CA TRP A 2 23.01 16.02 -0.45
C TRP A 2 23.59 15.33 -1.69
N GLN A 3 24.51 15.97 -2.43
CA GLN A 3 25.18 15.34 -3.57
C GLN A 3 25.98 14.09 -3.17
N LYS A 4 26.69 14.15 -2.04
CA LYS A 4 27.43 12.98 -1.51
C LYS A 4 26.48 11.85 -1.10
N ILE A 5 25.35 12.20 -0.47
CA ILE A 5 24.30 11.22 -0.09
C ILE A 5 23.70 10.58 -1.34
N ASN A 6 23.33 11.38 -2.34
CA ASN A 6 22.77 10.86 -3.59
C ASN A 6 23.74 9.93 -4.32
N ASN A 7 25.01 10.29 -4.42
CA ASN A 7 26.03 9.43 -5.02
C ASN A 7 26.20 8.11 -4.24
N PHE A 8 26.16 8.17 -2.90
CA PHE A 8 26.21 6.94 -2.07
C PHE A 8 24.98 6.06 -2.32
N VAL A 9 23.78 6.65 -2.30
CA VAL A 9 22.51 5.95 -2.54
C VAL A 9 22.48 5.29 -3.92
N GLN A 10 22.92 6.00 -4.96
CA GLN A 10 23.00 5.45 -6.31
C GLN A 10 24.02 4.30 -6.43
N LYS A 11 25.18 4.42 -5.74
CA LYS A 11 26.17 3.34 -5.70
C LYS A 11 25.67 2.12 -4.96
N HIS A 12 24.93 2.30 -3.88
CA HIS A 12 24.47 1.24 -2.95
C HIS A 12 22.93 1.19 -2.87
N THR A 13 22.24 1.27 -3.99
CA THR A 13 20.77 1.44 -4.06
C THR A 13 20.00 0.40 -3.24
N ILE A 14 20.34 -0.89 -3.36
CA ILE A 14 19.63 -1.97 -2.65
C ILE A 14 19.78 -1.82 -1.12
N ILE A 15 21.00 -1.56 -0.65
CA ILE A 15 21.26 -1.33 0.78
C ILE A 15 20.52 -0.08 1.27
N SER A 16 20.53 0.98 0.48
CA SER A 16 19.84 2.23 0.82
C SER A 16 18.33 2.05 0.88
N VAL A 17 17.73 1.30 -0.05
CA VAL A 17 16.30 0.95 -0.04
C VAL A 17 15.98 0.14 1.21
N PHE A 18 16.78 -0.88 1.53
CA PHE A 18 16.56 -1.69 2.72
C PHE A 18 16.63 -0.86 4.01
N LEU A 19 17.67 -0.02 4.17
CA LEU A 19 17.81 0.85 5.33
C LEU A 19 16.65 1.85 5.46
N LEU A 20 16.22 2.45 4.35
CA LEU A 20 15.05 3.33 4.35
C LEU A 20 13.80 2.60 4.82
N LEU A 21 13.54 1.41 4.30
CA LEU A 21 12.38 0.61 4.71
C LEU A 21 12.43 0.26 6.19
N VAL A 22 13.58 -0.17 6.71
CA VAL A 22 13.74 -0.45 8.15
C VAL A 22 13.46 0.79 8.98
N ILE A 23 13.99 1.96 8.60
CA ILE A 23 13.73 3.23 9.30
C ILE A 23 12.23 3.56 9.30
N PHE A 24 11.56 3.50 8.13
CA PHE A 24 10.14 3.81 8.04
C PHE A 24 9.26 2.80 8.79
N LEU A 25 9.60 1.51 8.76
CA LEU A 25 8.91 0.49 9.56
C LEU A 25 9.07 0.75 11.06
N LEU A 26 10.27 1.08 11.53
CA LEU A 26 10.49 1.43 12.93
C LEU A 26 9.70 2.68 13.34
N LEU A 27 9.66 3.72 12.51
CA LEU A 27 8.88 4.91 12.77
C LEU A 27 7.37 4.59 12.82
N THR A 28 6.88 3.75 11.92
CA THR A 28 5.49 3.28 11.92
C THR A 28 5.18 2.44 13.16
N MET A 29 6.10 1.55 13.56
CA MET A 29 5.95 0.77 14.80
C MET A 29 5.90 1.65 16.04
N VAL A 30 6.76 2.66 16.15
CA VAL A 30 6.73 3.59 17.29
C VAL A 30 5.38 4.31 17.40
N THR A 31 4.82 4.77 16.27
CA THR A 31 3.49 5.39 16.28
C THR A 31 2.37 4.39 16.60
N GLY A 32 2.50 3.13 16.13
CA GLY A 32 1.58 2.05 16.49
C GLY A 32 1.66 1.65 17.98
N LEU A 33 2.87 1.59 18.56
CA LEU A 33 3.05 1.31 20.00
C LEU A 33 2.46 2.40 20.88
N LEU A 34 2.53 3.66 20.50
CA LEU A 34 1.84 4.75 21.20
C LEU A 34 0.31 4.55 21.24
N PHE A 35 -0.23 3.85 20.25
CA PHE A 35 -1.62 3.45 20.19
C PHE A 35 -1.95 2.27 21.13
N ILE A 36 -1.08 1.22 21.18
CA ILE A 36 -1.33 -0.01 21.94
C ILE A 36 -1.14 0.18 23.45
N THR A 37 -0.21 1.05 23.88
CA THR A 37 0.10 1.28 25.31
C THR A 37 -0.90 2.17 26.04
N GLY A 38 -1.87 2.72 25.33
CA GLY A 38 -2.93 3.54 25.90
C GLY A 38 -4.19 2.73 26.17
N ASP A 39 -4.30 2.05 27.31
CA ASP A 39 -5.59 1.53 27.83
C ASP A 39 -6.70 2.60 27.94
N ILE A 40 -6.43 3.82 27.49
CA ILE A 40 -7.22 5.04 27.70
C ILE A 40 -7.61 5.72 26.38
N VAL A 41 -6.99 5.32 25.25
CA VAL A 41 -7.23 6.00 23.99
C VAL A 41 -8.33 5.27 23.22
N GLU A 42 -9.51 5.92 23.08
CA GLU A 42 -10.56 5.44 22.20
C GLU A 42 -9.98 5.07 20.81
N GLU A 43 -10.45 4.00 20.22
CA GLU A 43 -9.99 3.49 18.91
C GLU A 43 -9.93 4.61 17.85
N ALA A 44 -10.93 5.51 17.85
CA ALA A 44 -10.97 6.66 16.95
C ALA A 44 -9.75 7.59 17.10
N ILE A 45 -9.29 7.85 18.32
CA ILE A 45 -8.13 8.72 18.59
C ILE A 45 -6.85 8.04 18.08
N GLY A 46 -6.73 6.73 18.29
CA GLY A 46 -5.60 5.97 17.78
C GLY A 46 -5.50 6.01 16.26
N MET A 47 -6.61 5.81 15.55
CA MET A 47 -6.64 5.94 14.09
C MET A 47 -6.30 7.38 13.65
N GLN A 48 -6.73 8.41 14.37
CA GLN A 48 -6.37 9.80 14.08
C GLN A 48 -4.87 10.07 14.27
N ILE A 49 -4.26 9.54 15.33
CA ILE A 49 -2.80 9.62 15.53
C ILE A 49 -2.07 8.95 14.36
N LEU A 50 -2.52 7.78 13.91
CA LEU A 50 -1.95 7.09 12.76
C LEU A 50 -2.13 7.91 11.47
N ILE A 51 -3.30 8.49 11.22
CA ILE A 51 -3.53 9.38 10.06
C ILE A 51 -2.51 10.52 10.05
N VAL A 52 -2.36 11.23 11.16
CA VAL A 52 -1.44 12.37 11.27
C VAL A 52 0.02 11.94 11.07
N SER A 53 0.43 10.85 11.74
CA SER A 53 1.80 10.35 11.65
C SER A 53 2.14 9.84 10.25
N GLN A 54 1.25 9.07 9.61
CA GLN A 54 1.47 8.55 8.27
C GLN A 54 1.45 9.67 7.20
N PHE A 55 0.61 10.69 7.40
CA PHE A 55 0.66 11.89 6.59
C PHE A 55 2.02 12.61 6.70
N ALA A 56 2.52 12.80 7.92
CA ALA A 56 3.85 13.40 8.13
C ALA A 56 4.97 12.57 7.51
N LEU A 57 4.93 11.23 7.66
CA LEU A 57 5.89 10.32 7.01
C LEU A 57 5.81 10.39 5.48
N SER A 58 4.61 10.57 4.91
CA SER A 58 4.43 10.79 3.46
C SER A 58 5.15 12.05 2.99
N LEU A 59 5.05 13.15 3.74
CA LEU A 59 5.76 14.40 3.44
C LEU A 59 7.29 14.21 3.50
N ILE A 60 7.78 13.43 4.46
CA ILE A 60 9.21 13.07 4.54
C ILE A 60 9.63 12.26 3.31
N CYS A 61 8.82 11.28 2.89
CA CYS A 61 9.09 10.52 1.66
C CYS A 61 9.15 11.42 0.43
N ILE A 62 8.20 12.34 0.26
CA ILE A 62 8.18 13.31 -0.86
C ILE A 62 9.42 14.20 -0.83
N PHE A 63 9.81 14.67 0.35
CA PHE A 63 11.06 15.44 0.51
C PHE A 63 12.29 14.62 0.09
N LEU A 64 12.36 13.34 0.49
CA LEU A 64 13.43 12.42 0.08
C LEU A 64 13.40 12.16 -1.43
N MET A 65 12.23 11.95 -2.04
CA MET A 65 12.09 11.80 -3.50
C MET A 65 12.71 13.00 -4.22
N LYS A 66 12.41 14.22 -3.76
CA LYS A 66 12.99 15.44 -4.32
C LYS A 66 14.52 15.51 -4.14
N LYS A 67 15.03 15.19 -2.95
CA LYS A 67 16.47 15.23 -2.64
C LYS A 67 17.28 14.15 -3.34
N LEU A 68 16.69 12.97 -3.55
CA LEU A 68 17.30 11.86 -4.30
C LEU A 68 17.08 11.95 -5.81
N GLN A 69 16.39 13.02 -6.26
CA GLN A 69 16.11 13.26 -7.68
C GLN A 69 15.37 12.07 -8.34
N VAL A 70 14.35 11.59 -7.64
CA VAL A 70 13.42 10.57 -8.15
C VAL A 70 11.97 11.05 -8.18
N LEU A 71 11.72 12.32 -7.82
CA LEU A 71 10.41 12.94 -7.95
C LEU A 71 10.21 13.43 -9.38
N ASP A 72 9.19 12.94 -10.06
CA ASP A 72 8.79 13.39 -11.39
C ASP A 72 7.67 14.44 -11.30
N GLU A 73 7.56 15.29 -12.32
CA GLU A 73 6.53 16.34 -12.38
C GLU A 73 5.10 15.77 -12.39
N ASP A 74 4.91 14.57 -12.93
CA ASP A 74 3.60 13.94 -13.08
C ASP A 74 3.16 13.14 -11.85
N ASP A 75 4.06 12.86 -10.90
CA ASP A 75 3.76 12.01 -9.74
C ASP A 75 2.53 12.48 -8.97
N PHE A 76 2.36 13.79 -8.81
CA PHE A 76 1.25 14.40 -8.07
C PHE A 76 0.33 15.25 -8.97
N LYS A 77 0.22 14.93 -10.25
CA LYS A 77 -0.77 15.52 -11.15
C LYS A 77 -2.02 14.64 -11.24
N PHE A 78 -3.17 15.26 -11.31
CA PHE A 78 -4.46 14.57 -11.52
C PHE A 78 -4.66 14.16 -12.97
N ILE A 79 -3.67 13.45 -13.54
CA ILE A 79 -3.67 12.95 -14.92
C ILE A 79 -3.88 11.44 -14.93
N ASN A 80 -4.46 10.93 -16.01
CA ASN A 80 -4.63 9.49 -16.23
C ASN A 80 -5.36 8.71 -15.10
N ILE A 81 -6.04 9.38 -14.16
CA ILE A 81 -6.76 8.72 -13.06
C ILE A 81 -7.87 7.83 -13.62
N GLY A 82 -8.68 8.33 -14.56
CA GLY A 82 -9.72 7.54 -15.23
C GLY A 82 -9.16 6.30 -15.93
N LYS A 83 -8.00 6.45 -16.59
CA LYS A 83 -7.27 5.30 -17.17
C LYS A 83 -6.85 4.30 -16.09
N GLY A 84 -6.36 4.77 -14.94
CA GLY A 84 -6.02 3.94 -13.80
C GLY A 84 -7.21 3.11 -13.32
N PHE A 85 -8.36 3.72 -13.13
CA PHE A 85 -9.60 3.05 -12.74
C PHE A 85 -10.06 2.02 -13.79
N LEU A 86 -10.04 2.37 -15.07
CA LEU A 86 -10.40 1.44 -16.16
C LEU A 86 -9.48 0.22 -16.21
N LEU A 87 -8.17 0.40 -15.99
CA LEU A 87 -7.21 -0.70 -15.95
C LEU A 87 -7.36 -1.55 -14.68
N SER A 88 -8.00 -1.04 -13.65
CA SER A 88 -8.09 -1.64 -12.31
C SER A 88 -9.39 -2.40 -12.07
N TRP A 89 -10.14 -2.76 -13.09
CA TRP A 89 -11.43 -3.45 -12.94
C TRP A 89 -11.36 -4.71 -12.07
N VAL A 90 -10.25 -5.46 -12.09
CA VAL A 90 -10.04 -6.64 -11.22
C VAL A 90 -10.03 -6.23 -9.75
N MET A 91 -9.26 -5.20 -9.40
CA MET A 91 -9.18 -4.69 -8.02
C MET A 91 -10.50 -4.08 -7.56
N LEU A 92 -11.19 -3.37 -8.46
CA LEU A 92 -12.52 -2.81 -8.18
C LEU A 92 -13.57 -3.89 -7.97
N LEU A 93 -13.50 -5.00 -8.72
CA LEU A 93 -14.37 -6.15 -8.50
C LEU A 93 -14.12 -6.79 -7.13
N LEU A 94 -12.85 -6.97 -6.75
CA LEU A 94 -12.49 -7.50 -5.43
C LEU A 94 -12.96 -6.55 -4.31
N ALA A 95 -12.82 -5.25 -4.49
CA ALA A 95 -13.34 -4.25 -3.56
C ALA A 95 -14.87 -4.33 -3.43
N ALA A 96 -15.58 -4.49 -4.54
CA ALA A 96 -17.03 -4.66 -4.52
C ALA A 96 -17.46 -5.95 -3.80
N VAL A 97 -16.76 -7.06 -4.06
CA VAL A 97 -17.00 -8.34 -3.35
C VAL A 97 -16.78 -8.17 -1.86
N GLN A 98 -15.68 -7.56 -1.45
CA GLN A 98 -15.35 -7.31 -0.05
C GLN A 98 -16.40 -6.42 0.63
N PHE A 99 -16.82 -5.34 -0.02
CA PHE A 99 -17.87 -4.46 0.49
C PHE A 99 -19.21 -5.19 0.65
N ILE A 100 -19.63 -5.93 -0.38
CA ILE A 100 -20.89 -6.69 -0.35
C ILE A 100 -20.83 -7.78 0.72
N SER A 101 -19.70 -8.47 0.87
CA SER A 101 -19.51 -9.49 1.91
C SER A 101 -19.73 -8.91 3.30
N GLY A 102 -19.15 -7.73 3.61
CA GLY A 102 -19.38 -7.07 4.90
C GLY A 102 -20.84 -6.65 5.09
N LEU A 103 -21.51 -6.16 4.04
CA LEU A 103 -22.94 -5.82 4.09
C LEU A 103 -23.82 -7.04 4.39
N LEU A 104 -23.49 -8.20 3.83
CA LEU A 104 -24.25 -9.44 3.99
C LEU A 104 -23.88 -10.22 5.28
N SER A 105 -22.90 -9.77 6.03
CA SER A 105 -22.42 -10.38 7.27
C SER A 105 -22.57 -9.39 8.45
N PRO A 106 -23.81 -8.99 8.81
CA PRO A 106 -24.02 -8.06 9.91
C PRO A 106 -23.55 -8.68 11.23
N PRO A 107 -23.05 -7.86 12.17
CA PRO A 107 -22.68 -8.33 13.50
C PRO A 107 -23.92 -8.81 14.28
N GLU A 108 -23.68 -9.59 15.34
CA GLU A 108 -24.74 -10.01 16.25
C GLU A 108 -25.39 -8.75 16.88
N GLY A 109 -26.71 -8.62 16.78
CA GLY A 109 -27.45 -7.41 17.19
C GLY A 109 -27.62 -6.35 16.08
N GLY A 110 -27.06 -6.57 14.88
CA GLY A 110 -27.19 -5.67 13.74
C GLY A 110 -26.13 -4.56 13.70
N PHE A 111 -26.19 -3.72 12.66
CA PHE A 111 -25.28 -2.60 12.49
C PHE A 111 -25.59 -1.45 13.44
N LEU A 112 -24.54 -0.86 14.05
CA LEU A 112 -24.63 0.35 14.86
C LEU A 112 -24.67 1.62 14.00
N THR A 113 -25.10 2.72 14.62
CA THR A 113 -24.95 4.05 14.02
C THR A 113 -23.67 4.69 14.55
N PRO A 114 -22.63 4.89 13.71
CA PRO A 114 -21.38 5.48 14.16
C PRO A 114 -21.54 6.97 14.45
N THR A 115 -20.68 7.51 15.34
CA THR A 115 -20.56 8.97 15.43
C THR A 115 -19.99 9.53 14.12
N PRO A 116 -20.38 10.77 13.71
CA PRO A 116 -19.84 11.37 12.49
C PRO A 116 -18.32 11.46 12.47
N LEU A 117 -17.70 11.74 13.62
CA LEU A 117 -16.23 11.80 13.74
C LEU A 117 -15.58 10.45 13.50
N TYR A 118 -16.12 9.37 14.08
CA TYR A 118 -15.59 8.02 13.89
C TYR A 118 -15.73 7.58 12.43
N LEU A 119 -16.90 7.81 11.82
CA LEU A 119 -17.11 7.50 10.41
C LEU A 119 -16.12 8.22 9.49
N VAL A 120 -15.90 9.53 9.69
CA VAL A 120 -14.91 10.30 8.93
C VAL A 120 -13.50 9.75 9.15
N THR A 121 -13.15 9.36 10.37
CA THR A 121 -11.85 8.76 10.70
C THR A 121 -11.64 7.44 9.96
N VAL A 122 -12.63 6.53 10.00
CA VAL A 122 -12.58 5.24 9.28
C VAL A 122 -12.49 5.44 7.76
N ILE A 123 -13.13 6.47 7.21
CA ILE A 123 -13.03 6.79 5.77
C ILE A 123 -11.64 7.33 5.42
N LEU A 124 -11.09 8.26 6.21
CA LEU A 124 -9.80 8.91 5.90
C LEU A 124 -8.60 7.98 6.11
N TYR A 125 -8.68 7.11 7.10
CA TYR A 125 -7.55 6.24 7.48
C TYR A 125 -6.98 5.43 6.31
N PRO A 126 -7.75 4.66 5.53
CA PRO A 126 -7.21 3.86 4.43
C PRO A 126 -6.64 4.72 3.29
N PHE A 127 -7.14 5.94 3.07
CA PHE A 127 -6.58 6.83 2.05
C PHE A 127 -5.26 7.47 2.45
N ILE A 128 -5.07 7.75 3.74
CA ILE A 128 -3.85 8.42 4.23
C ILE A 128 -2.80 7.37 4.64
N ALA A 129 -3.17 6.40 5.47
CA ALA A 129 -2.21 5.43 6.01
C ALA A 129 -1.78 4.42 4.93
N SER A 130 -2.72 3.79 4.24
CA SER A 130 -2.39 2.82 3.20
C SER A 130 -2.20 3.48 1.84
N GLY A 131 -3.18 4.25 1.38
CA GLY A 131 -3.15 4.87 0.05
C GLY A 131 -1.98 5.84 -0.11
N LEU A 132 -1.95 6.93 0.66
CA LEU A 132 -0.93 7.96 0.47
C LEU A 132 0.44 7.49 0.94
N PHE A 133 0.57 7.08 2.19
CA PHE A 133 1.88 6.77 2.76
C PHE A 133 2.57 5.60 2.06
N GLU A 134 1.88 4.48 1.93
CA GLU A 134 2.51 3.29 1.36
C GLU A 134 2.80 3.46 -0.14
N GLU A 135 1.91 4.11 -0.91
CA GLU A 135 2.17 4.34 -2.32
C GLU A 135 3.31 5.32 -2.56
N VAL A 136 3.40 6.41 -1.77
CA VAL A 136 4.52 7.34 -1.86
C VAL A 136 5.83 6.66 -1.45
N LEU A 137 5.83 5.83 -0.41
CA LEU A 137 7.01 5.08 0.01
C LEU A 137 7.42 4.04 -1.04
N PHE A 138 6.50 3.16 -1.46
CA PHE A 138 6.88 2.01 -2.30
C PHE A 138 6.94 2.35 -3.79
N ARG A 139 6.01 3.14 -4.34
CA ARG A 139 6.00 3.49 -5.78
C ARG A 139 6.75 4.79 -6.04
N GLY A 140 6.57 5.78 -5.16
CA GLY A 140 7.26 7.06 -5.26
C GLY A 140 8.75 6.96 -4.95
N LEU A 141 9.14 6.35 -3.84
CA LEU A 141 10.54 6.33 -3.40
C LEU A 141 11.24 5.03 -3.80
N VAL A 142 10.80 3.86 -3.30
CA VAL A 142 11.50 2.57 -3.47
C VAL A 142 11.58 2.15 -4.94
N LEU A 143 10.44 2.03 -5.62
CA LEU A 143 10.40 1.59 -7.02
C LEU A 143 11.21 2.53 -7.91
N LYS A 144 11.10 3.85 -7.73
CA LYS A 144 11.82 4.82 -8.54
C LYS A 144 13.33 4.83 -8.28
N MET A 145 13.76 4.62 -7.03
CA MET A 145 15.19 4.43 -6.74
C MET A 145 15.75 3.20 -7.47
N LEU A 146 14.98 2.10 -7.48
CA LEU A 146 15.37 0.87 -8.19
C LEU A 146 15.36 1.09 -9.71
N LEU A 147 14.32 1.73 -10.27
CA LEU A 147 14.24 2.05 -11.69
C LEU A 147 15.36 2.99 -12.15
N LYS A 148 15.71 4.00 -11.36
CA LYS A 148 16.85 4.88 -11.64
C LYS A 148 18.18 4.11 -11.77
N LYS A 149 18.30 2.97 -11.08
CA LYS A 149 19.49 2.10 -11.14
C LYS A 149 19.44 1.08 -12.27
N THR A 150 18.26 0.55 -12.61
CA THR A 150 18.13 -0.63 -13.48
C THR A 150 17.16 -0.44 -14.65
N GLY A 151 16.48 0.72 -14.74
CA GLY A 151 15.36 0.94 -15.65
C GLY A 151 15.69 1.06 -17.16
N ASP A 152 16.97 1.03 -17.53
CA ASP A 152 17.41 1.17 -18.93
C ASP A 152 17.08 -0.06 -19.81
N THR A 153 16.71 -1.17 -19.18
CA THR A 153 16.38 -2.43 -19.86
C THR A 153 15.06 -3.00 -19.37
N LYS A 154 14.35 -3.74 -20.21
CA LYS A 154 13.11 -4.42 -19.80
C LYS A 154 13.32 -5.38 -18.63
N LYS A 155 14.44 -6.09 -18.59
CA LYS A 155 14.83 -6.97 -17.48
C LYS A 155 15.05 -6.16 -16.19
N GLY A 156 15.70 -5.00 -16.29
CA GLY A 156 15.92 -4.10 -15.15
C GLY A 156 14.62 -3.53 -14.60
N ILE A 157 13.67 -3.14 -15.47
CA ILE A 157 12.33 -2.69 -15.07
C ILE A 157 11.59 -3.80 -14.31
N ILE A 158 11.58 -5.01 -14.87
CA ILE A 158 10.93 -6.16 -14.24
C ILE A 158 11.58 -6.46 -12.88
N SER A 159 12.93 -6.41 -12.79
CA SER A 159 13.64 -6.64 -11.52
C SER A 159 13.28 -5.59 -10.47
N ALA A 160 13.29 -4.30 -10.82
CA ALA A 160 12.89 -3.21 -9.92
C ALA A 160 11.46 -3.38 -9.41
N PHE A 161 10.56 -3.71 -10.33
CA PHE A 161 9.15 -3.95 -10.07
C PHE A 161 8.93 -5.14 -9.11
N VAL A 162 9.58 -6.30 -9.38
CA VAL A 162 9.48 -7.50 -8.54
C VAL A 162 10.05 -7.23 -7.13
N ILE A 163 11.21 -6.59 -7.04
CA ILE A 163 11.84 -6.26 -5.77
C ILE A 163 10.93 -5.31 -4.95
N SER A 164 10.41 -4.24 -5.57
CA SER A 164 9.54 -3.29 -4.88
C SER A 164 8.26 -3.96 -4.36
N ALA A 165 7.62 -4.82 -5.15
CA ALA A 165 6.41 -5.53 -4.75
C ALA A 165 6.67 -6.57 -3.65
N ALA A 166 7.79 -7.30 -3.73
CA ALA A 166 8.19 -8.25 -2.69
C ALA A 166 8.50 -7.54 -1.37
N LEU A 167 9.21 -6.40 -1.42
CA LEU A 167 9.49 -5.59 -0.24
C LEU A 167 8.21 -5.02 0.38
N PHE A 168 7.22 -4.64 -0.43
CA PHE A 168 5.91 -4.21 0.04
C PHE A 168 5.20 -5.34 0.81
N GLY A 169 5.18 -6.56 0.27
CA GLY A 169 4.62 -7.70 0.98
C GLY A 169 5.37 -8.01 2.28
N VAL A 170 6.71 -8.10 2.21
CA VAL A 170 7.56 -8.40 3.39
C VAL A 170 7.43 -7.35 4.49
N ALA A 171 7.14 -6.08 4.17
CA ALA A 171 6.89 -5.05 5.18
C ALA A 171 5.76 -5.42 6.14
N HIS A 172 4.78 -6.22 5.70
CA HIS A 172 3.68 -6.72 6.54
C HIS A 172 4.11 -7.80 7.54
N SER A 173 5.36 -8.30 7.47
CA SER A 173 5.86 -9.25 8.47
C SER A 173 5.89 -8.68 9.90
N VAL A 174 5.83 -7.37 10.05
CA VAL A 174 5.69 -6.71 11.34
C VAL A 174 4.46 -7.20 12.11
N ASN A 175 3.42 -7.63 11.43
CA ASN A 175 2.19 -8.16 12.02
C ASN A 175 2.42 -9.48 12.79
N LEU A 176 3.58 -10.16 12.62
CA LEU A 176 3.96 -11.31 13.45
C LEU A 176 4.05 -10.99 14.94
N LEU A 177 4.08 -9.71 15.31
CA LEU A 177 4.10 -9.30 16.71
C LEU A 177 2.76 -9.52 17.42
N TRP A 178 1.64 -9.61 16.66
CA TRP A 178 0.28 -9.68 17.21
C TRP A 178 -0.69 -10.58 16.46
N GLU A 179 -0.31 -11.09 15.27
CA GLU A 179 -1.17 -11.97 14.47
C GLU A 179 -0.59 -13.39 14.33
N HIS A 180 -1.46 -14.35 14.03
CA HIS A 180 -1.06 -15.73 13.79
C HIS A 180 -0.15 -15.84 12.56
N PRO A 181 0.96 -16.63 12.58
CA PRO A 181 1.92 -16.70 11.47
C PRO A 181 1.32 -17.03 10.10
N LEU A 182 0.30 -17.88 10.03
CA LEU A 182 -0.37 -18.21 8.75
C LEU A 182 -1.18 -17.02 8.22
N ALA A 183 -1.84 -16.25 9.09
CA ALA A 183 -2.53 -15.03 8.71
C ALA A 183 -1.54 -14.00 8.15
N VAL A 184 -0.41 -13.80 8.84
CA VAL A 184 0.65 -12.89 8.37
C VAL A 184 1.24 -13.36 7.04
N PHE A 185 1.50 -14.65 6.88
CA PHE A 185 1.97 -15.20 5.60
C PHE A 185 0.97 -14.93 4.47
N SER A 186 -0.32 -15.13 4.72
CA SER A 186 -1.39 -14.79 3.77
C SER A 186 -1.39 -13.31 3.41
N THR A 187 -1.24 -12.44 4.41
CA THR A 187 -1.16 -11.00 4.21
C THR A 187 0.07 -10.62 3.38
N ILE A 188 1.24 -11.20 3.65
CA ILE A 188 2.47 -10.98 2.86
C ILE A 188 2.25 -11.36 1.39
N VAL A 189 1.68 -12.53 1.13
CA VAL A 189 1.42 -13.01 -0.23
C VAL A 189 0.39 -12.13 -0.94
N PHE A 190 -0.71 -11.79 -0.25
CA PHE A 190 -1.73 -10.90 -0.77
C PHE A 190 -1.19 -9.49 -1.06
N ALA A 191 -0.47 -8.89 -0.11
CA ALA A 191 0.14 -7.57 -0.27
C ALA A 191 1.18 -7.58 -1.41
N THR A 192 1.96 -8.66 -1.57
CA THR A 192 2.86 -8.80 -2.73
C THR A 192 2.08 -8.75 -4.04
N GLY A 193 0.97 -9.48 -4.16
CA GLY A 193 0.07 -9.44 -5.31
C GLY A 193 -0.52 -8.05 -5.59
N GLY A 194 -1.02 -7.38 -4.54
CA GLY A 194 -1.46 -6.00 -4.58
C GLY A 194 -0.32 -5.05 -4.96
N GLY A 195 0.88 -5.32 -4.42
CA GLY A 195 2.11 -4.59 -4.73
C GLY A 195 2.48 -4.64 -6.20
N PHE A 196 2.39 -5.81 -6.81
CA PHE A 196 2.52 -5.98 -8.25
C PHE A 196 1.47 -5.16 -9.00
N PHE A 197 0.22 -5.26 -8.59
CA PHE A 197 -0.86 -4.63 -9.32
C PHE A 197 -0.77 -3.09 -9.29
N LEU A 198 -0.66 -2.49 -8.11
CA LEU A 198 -0.57 -1.05 -7.94
C LEU A 198 0.71 -0.47 -8.57
N GLY A 199 1.83 -1.21 -8.52
CA GLY A 199 3.05 -0.85 -9.24
C GLY A 199 2.85 -0.82 -10.76
N ALA A 200 2.13 -1.80 -11.32
CA ALA A 200 1.80 -1.81 -12.75
C ALA A 200 0.87 -0.65 -13.14
N ILE A 201 -0.11 -0.31 -12.29
CA ILE A 201 -0.98 0.87 -12.47
C ILE A 201 -0.13 2.15 -12.49
N TYR A 202 0.77 2.33 -11.50
CA TYR A 202 1.68 3.48 -11.47
C TYR A 202 2.49 3.60 -12.77
N LEU A 203 3.13 2.53 -13.22
CA LEU A 203 3.93 2.54 -14.46
C LEU A 203 3.08 2.85 -15.71
N ARG A 204 1.80 2.52 -15.71
CA ARG A 204 0.87 2.77 -16.82
C ARG A 204 0.22 4.15 -16.78
N THR A 205 0.06 4.74 -15.60
CA THR A 205 -0.62 6.03 -15.42
C THR A 205 0.35 7.19 -15.24
N LYS A 206 1.57 6.90 -14.77
CA LYS A 206 2.64 7.88 -14.47
C LYS A 206 2.25 8.88 -13.37
N THR A 207 1.24 8.61 -12.58
CA THR A 207 0.85 9.41 -11.43
C THR A 207 0.65 8.53 -10.20
N LEU A 208 1.02 9.02 -9.04
CA LEU A 208 0.79 8.35 -7.75
C LEU A 208 -0.68 8.44 -7.31
N PHE A 209 -1.45 9.42 -7.80
CA PHE A 209 -2.86 9.54 -7.42
C PHE A 209 -3.70 8.32 -7.82
N ALA A 210 -3.42 7.69 -8.97
CA ALA A 210 -4.17 6.51 -9.38
C ALA A 210 -4.00 5.34 -8.40
N PRO A 211 -2.78 4.85 -8.07
CA PRO A 211 -2.61 3.80 -7.07
C PRO A 211 -3.02 4.24 -5.66
N ILE A 212 -2.80 5.50 -5.24
CA ILE A 212 -3.25 6.03 -3.94
C ILE A 212 -4.76 5.87 -3.76
N LEU A 213 -5.53 6.33 -4.74
CA LEU A 213 -6.98 6.26 -4.69
C LEU A 213 -7.50 4.83 -4.76
N LEU A 214 -6.91 3.99 -5.61
CA LEU A 214 -7.30 2.58 -5.74
C LEU A 214 -6.99 1.77 -4.48
N HIS A 215 -5.81 1.98 -3.89
CA HIS A 215 -5.41 1.31 -2.66
C HIS A 215 -6.30 1.74 -1.49
N GLY A 216 -6.50 3.05 -1.31
CA GLY A 216 -7.40 3.59 -0.29
C GLY A 216 -8.83 3.08 -0.44
N LEU A 217 -9.36 3.05 -1.67
CA LEU A 217 -10.71 2.54 -1.95
C LEU A 217 -10.83 1.03 -1.67
N PHE A 218 -9.82 0.25 -2.07
CA PHE A 218 -9.78 -1.19 -1.79
C PHE A 218 -9.82 -1.46 -0.28
N ASN A 219 -8.95 -0.81 0.50
CA ASN A 219 -8.93 -0.98 1.94
C ASN A 219 -10.20 -0.44 2.59
N LEU A 220 -10.73 0.70 2.13
CA LEU A 220 -12.00 1.23 2.62
C LEU A 220 -13.13 0.23 2.45
N SER A 221 -13.18 -0.50 1.33
CA SER A 221 -14.27 -1.44 1.04
C SER A 221 -14.44 -2.54 2.11
N GLY A 222 -13.36 -2.92 2.79
CA GLY A 222 -13.41 -3.84 3.94
C GLY A 222 -13.55 -3.11 5.28
N MET A 223 -12.80 -2.01 5.44
CA MET A 223 -12.71 -1.32 6.72
C MET A 223 -13.94 -0.49 7.07
N ILE A 224 -14.76 -0.08 6.10
CA ILE A 224 -15.93 0.75 6.35
C ILE A 224 -16.89 0.11 7.36
N TRP A 225 -16.97 -1.22 7.39
CA TRP A 225 -17.84 -1.96 8.30
C TRP A 225 -17.39 -1.89 9.77
N TRP A 226 -16.13 -1.55 10.04
CA TRP A 226 -15.64 -1.31 11.41
C TRP A 226 -16.42 -0.17 12.10
N ALA A 227 -16.82 0.85 11.32
CA ALA A 227 -17.60 1.95 11.86
C ALA A 227 -18.99 1.52 12.35
N PHE A 228 -19.49 0.38 11.89
CA PHE A 228 -20.84 -0.10 12.15
C PHE A 228 -20.88 -1.36 13.02
N THR A 229 -19.74 -1.84 13.54
CA THR A 229 -19.66 -3.04 14.40
C THR A 229 -19.34 -2.68 15.85
N PRO A 230 -19.96 -3.37 16.85
CA PRO A 230 -19.75 -3.07 18.26
C PRO A 230 -18.31 -3.26 18.75
N ASP A 231 -17.65 -4.29 18.24
CA ASP A 231 -16.34 -4.76 18.70
C ASP A 231 -15.19 -4.32 17.79
N GLY A 232 -15.44 -3.32 16.91
CA GLY A 232 -14.43 -2.87 15.93
C GLY A 232 -14.09 -3.92 14.90
N PRO A 233 -12.86 -3.94 14.40
CA PRO A 233 -12.46 -4.82 13.31
C PRO A 233 -12.40 -6.28 13.75
N THR A 234 -13.38 -7.09 13.35
CA THR A 234 -13.19 -8.53 13.34
C THR A 234 -12.23 -8.86 12.21
N THR A 235 -10.99 -9.18 12.55
CA THR A 235 -10.00 -9.57 11.56
C THR A 235 -10.42 -10.89 10.92
N THR A 236 -10.87 -10.84 9.68
CA THR A 236 -11.12 -12.03 8.85
C THR A 236 -9.81 -12.50 8.19
N SER A 237 -8.68 -12.33 8.87
CA SER A 237 -7.41 -12.84 8.37
C SER A 237 -7.48 -14.35 8.23
N PRO A 238 -7.04 -14.94 7.11
CA PRO A 238 -7.08 -16.37 6.92
C PRO A 238 -6.27 -17.06 8.01
N THR A 239 -6.94 -17.95 8.75
CA THR A 239 -6.35 -18.71 9.84
C THR A 239 -6.12 -20.16 9.49
N THR A 240 -6.68 -20.62 8.37
CA THR A 240 -6.52 -21.98 7.86
C THR A 240 -5.85 -22.00 6.50
N LEU A 241 -5.29 -23.16 6.14
CA LEU A 241 -4.72 -23.36 4.80
C LEU A 241 -5.80 -23.21 3.69
N ALA A 242 -7.04 -23.59 3.98
CA ALA A 242 -8.14 -23.44 3.03
C ALA A 242 -8.43 -21.94 2.76
N ASP A 243 -8.49 -21.12 3.80
CA ASP A 243 -8.67 -19.66 3.66
C ASP A 243 -7.54 -19.02 2.86
N PHE A 244 -6.29 -19.44 3.12
CA PHE A 244 -5.15 -19.00 2.34
C PHE A 244 -5.28 -19.36 0.86
N LEU A 245 -5.63 -20.63 0.54
CA LEU A 245 -5.78 -21.08 -0.84
C LEU A 245 -6.92 -20.36 -1.56
N VAL A 246 -8.04 -20.13 -0.90
CA VAL A 246 -9.16 -19.35 -1.45
C VAL A 246 -8.72 -17.92 -1.75
N THR A 247 -8.07 -17.25 -0.80
CA THR A 247 -7.55 -15.87 -0.99
C THR A 247 -6.54 -15.83 -2.13
N PHE A 248 -5.63 -16.81 -2.20
CA PHE A 248 -4.65 -16.89 -3.27
C PHE A 248 -5.30 -17.01 -4.65
N LEU A 249 -6.25 -17.94 -4.80
CA LEU A 249 -6.91 -18.21 -6.09
C LEU A 249 -7.83 -17.06 -6.53
N ILE A 250 -8.57 -16.46 -5.59
CA ILE A 250 -9.59 -15.46 -5.92
C ILE A 250 -9.00 -14.05 -6.03
N ALA A 251 -7.98 -13.73 -5.26
CA ALA A 251 -7.43 -12.37 -5.22
C ALA A 251 -5.99 -12.28 -5.76
N VAL A 252 -5.05 -13.04 -5.19
CA VAL A 252 -3.62 -12.90 -5.52
C VAL A 252 -3.35 -13.26 -6.99
N LEU A 253 -3.84 -14.41 -7.44
CA LEU A 253 -3.61 -14.88 -8.79
C LEU A 253 -4.21 -13.96 -9.87
N PRO A 254 -5.47 -13.47 -9.78
CA PRO A 254 -6.02 -12.49 -10.71
C PRO A 254 -5.24 -11.17 -10.73
N LEU A 255 -4.82 -10.65 -9.56
CA LEU A 255 -4.00 -9.43 -9.49
C LEU A 255 -2.63 -9.64 -10.16
N ALA A 256 -1.98 -10.79 -9.94
CA ALA A 256 -0.70 -11.12 -10.56
C ALA A 256 -0.81 -11.23 -12.09
N ILE A 257 -1.85 -11.91 -12.60
CA ILE A 257 -2.12 -12.02 -14.04
C ILE A 257 -2.38 -10.64 -14.65
N ALA A 258 -3.24 -9.83 -14.03
CA ALA A 258 -3.51 -8.48 -14.49
C ALA A 258 -2.24 -7.62 -14.51
N SER A 259 -1.41 -7.72 -13.47
CA SER A 259 -0.12 -7.03 -13.39
C SER A 259 0.81 -7.40 -14.55
N TYR A 260 0.93 -8.69 -14.84
CA TYR A 260 1.72 -9.19 -15.96
C TYR A 260 1.22 -8.61 -17.30
N VAL A 261 -0.09 -8.61 -17.54
CA VAL A 261 -0.70 -8.06 -18.75
C VAL A 261 -0.42 -6.56 -18.88
N LEU A 262 -0.46 -5.82 -17.79
CA LEU A 262 -0.16 -4.39 -17.77
C LEU A 262 1.32 -4.12 -17.99
N LEU A 263 2.19 -4.86 -17.29
CA LEU A 263 3.65 -4.65 -17.31
C LEU A 263 4.28 -4.98 -18.67
N ARG A 264 3.79 -6.02 -19.38
CA ARG A 264 4.32 -6.38 -20.70
C ARG A 264 4.25 -5.23 -21.72
N LYS A 265 3.36 -4.25 -21.50
CA LYS A 265 3.17 -3.07 -22.36
C LYS A 265 4.01 -1.87 -21.94
N VAL A 266 4.81 -1.98 -20.87
CA VAL A 266 5.72 -0.90 -20.42
C VAL A 266 7.03 -1.02 -21.18
N GLU A 267 7.46 0.05 -21.82
CA GLU A 267 8.70 0.08 -22.61
C GLU A 267 9.80 0.88 -21.86
N PRO A 268 11.10 0.47 -22.01
CA PRO A 268 12.21 1.16 -21.36
C PRO A 268 12.29 2.66 -21.69
N LYS A 269 11.96 3.04 -22.92
CA LYS A 269 11.92 4.45 -23.35
C LYS A 269 10.97 5.31 -22.49
N GLU A 270 9.85 4.73 -22.05
CA GLU A 270 8.88 5.44 -21.21
C GLU A 270 9.41 5.73 -19.79
N ILE A 271 10.50 5.10 -19.39
CA ILE A 271 11.14 5.27 -18.07
C ILE A 271 12.40 6.12 -18.19
N ALA A 272 13.16 5.99 -19.27
CA ALA A 272 14.42 6.71 -19.49
C ALA A 272 14.22 8.19 -19.86
N GLU A 273 13.05 8.58 -20.38
CA GLU A 273 12.73 9.97 -20.77
C GLU A 273 12.34 10.85 -19.58
N LYS A 274 12.53 10.37 -18.36
CA LYS A 274 12.29 11.07 -17.09
C LYS A 274 13.55 11.19 -16.25
#